data_259cbb57b9f0c7218cc14edf4c70fcc5
#
_entry.id   259cbb57b9f0c7218cc14edf4c70fcc5
#
_cell.length_a   1.000
_cell.length_b   1.000
_cell.length_c   1.000
_cell.angle_alpha   90.00
_cell.angle_beta   90.00
_cell.angle_gamma   90.00
#
_symmetry.space_group_name_H-M   'P 1'
#
loop_
_entity.id
_entity.type
_entity.pdbx_description
1 polymer ?
#
loop_
_entity_poly.entity_id
_entity_poly.type
_entity_poly.pdbx_seq_one_letter_code
_entity_poly.pdbx_strand_id
1 'polypeptide(L)'
;ERMALSIAIDGAIGPASSRQLKEALKTAAERNAGALILQLDTPGGLVTSMREMIADILASPVPVIGYVAPAGGHAASAGTYILYSTHVAAMAPGTNLGAATPVEIGGLPSLPGGEKDDKDTGKPAGDP
;
A
#
# COMPACT_ATOMS: atom_id res chain seq x y z
N GLU A 1 27.41 4.63 -10.90
CA GLU A 1 26.05 4.40 -11.39
C GLU A 1 25.37 3.33 -10.56
N ARG A 2 24.14 3.59 -10.14
CA ARG A 2 23.42 2.66 -9.29
C ARG A 2 22.24 2.07 -10.05
N MET A 3 21.96 0.81 -9.73
CA MET A 3 20.78 0.14 -10.27
C MET A 3 19.58 0.43 -9.39
N ALA A 4 18.40 0.21 -9.92
CA ALA A 4 17.17 0.15 -9.17
C ALA A 4 16.65 -1.28 -9.20
N LEU A 5 16.19 -1.77 -8.07
CA LEU A 5 15.49 -3.04 -8.02
C LEU A 5 13.99 -2.79 -8.13
N SER A 6 13.27 -3.73 -8.68
CA SER A 6 11.84 -3.60 -8.87
C SER A 6 11.14 -4.88 -8.46
N ILE A 7 10.06 -4.73 -7.71
CA ILE A 7 9.16 -5.84 -7.43
C ILE A 7 7.74 -5.41 -7.75
N ALA A 8 6.88 -6.39 -8.02
CA ALA A 8 5.47 -6.13 -8.27
C ALA A 8 4.64 -6.91 -7.26
N ILE A 9 3.70 -6.23 -6.63
CA ILE A 9 2.70 -6.86 -5.78
C ILE A 9 1.37 -6.71 -6.50
N ASP A 10 0.85 -7.86 -6.94
CA ASP A 10 -0.40 -7.93 -7.70
C ASP A 10 -1.32 -8.84 -6.93
N GLY A 11 -2.39 -8.24 -6.39
CA GLY A 11 -3.35 -8.99 -5.59
C GLY A 11 -3.37 -8.54 -4.15
N ALA A 12 -3.89 -9.39 -3.28
CA ALA A 12 -4.14 -9.03 -1.89
C ALA A 12 -2.85 -8.85 -1.10
N ILE A 13 -2.89 -7.91 -0.16
CA ILE A 13 -1.81 -7.70 0.80
C ILE A 13 -1.92 -8.78 1.88
N GLY A 14 -0.84 -9.48 2.12
CA GLY A 14 -0.80 -10.54 3.11
C GLY A 14 0.62 -10.90 3.48
N PRO A 15 0.80 -12.02 4.23
CA PRO A 15 2.14 -12.41 4.67
C PRO A 15 3.13 -12.62 3.53
N ALA A 16 2.66 -13.13 2.38
CA ALA A 16 3.54 -13.37 1.25
C ALA A 16 4.05 -12.05 0.67
N SER A 17 3.18 -11.05 0.50
CA SER A 17 3.62 -9.76 -0.03
C SER A 17 4.50 -9.02 0.97
N SER A 18 4.20 -9.14 2.26
CA SER A 18 5.04 -8.55 3.29
C SER A 18 6.46 -9.15 3.27
N ARG A 19 6.55 -10.47 3.14
CA ARG A 19 7.84 -11.14 3.05
C ARG A 19 8.59 -10.75 1.78
N GLN A 20 7.88 -10.68 0.66
CA GLN A 20 8.47 -10.29 -0.61
C GLN A 20 9.11 -8.90 -0.52
N LEU A 21 8.40 -7.96 0.08
CA LEU A 21 8.92 -6.61 0.26
C LEU A 21 10.13 -6.60 1.19
N LYS A 22 10.04 -7.29 2.31
CA LYS A 22 11.14 -7.35 3.29
C LYS A 22 12.41 -7.88 2.64
N GLU A 23 12.30 -8.96 1.87
CA GLU A 23 13.45 -9.55 1.22
C GLU A 23 14.00 -8.65 0.11
N ALA A 24 13.12 -7.97 -0.62
CA ALA A 24 13.54 -7.05 -1.66
C ALA A 24 14.31 -5.86 -1.08
N LEU A 25 13.83 -5.34 0.05
CA LEU A 25 14.52 -4.23 0.71
C LEU A 25 15.88 -4.66 1.22
N LYS A 26 15.98 -5.87 1.77
CA LYS A 26 17.26 -6.41 2.21
C LYS A 26 18.23 -6.54 1.03
N THR A 27 17.75 -7.10 -0.06
CA THR A 27 18.58 -7.27 -1.26
C THR A 27 19.03 -5.92 -1.81
N ALA A 28 18.11 -4.94 -1.84
CA ALA A 28 18.45 -3.61 -2.32
C ALA A 28 19.55 -2.97 -1.48
N ALA A 29 19.47 -3.12 -0.16
CA ALA A 29 20.50 -2.58 0.72
C ALA A 29 21.83 -3.29 0.52
N GLU A 30 21.81 -4.61 0.41
CA GLU A 30 23.05 -5.41 0.24
C GLU A 30 23.72 -5.08 -1.07
N ARG A 31 22.95 -4.81 -2.11
CA ARG A 31 23.48 -4.52 -3.44
C ARG A 31 23.70 -3.03 -3.67
N ASN A 32 23.49 -2.23 -2.66
CA ASN A 32 23.66 -0.78 -2.72
C ASN A 32 22.86 -0.18 -3.88
N ALA A 33 21.62 -0.61 -4.01
CA ALA A 33 20.71 -0.10 -5.04
C ALA A 33 20.40 1.37 -4.77
N GLY A 34 20.17 2.13 -5.85
CA GLY A 34 19.78 3.52 -5.71
C GLY A 34 18.34 3.70 -5.31
N ALA A 35 17.50 2.72 -5.59
CA ALA A 35 16.08 2.76 -5.23
C ALA A 35 15.49 1.37 -5.33
N LEU A 36 14.37 1.18 -4.64
CA LEU A 36 13.48 0.03 -4.84
C LEU A 36 12.17 0.55 -5.43
N ILE A 37 11.78 0.02 -6.56
CA ILE A 37 10.49 0.36 -7.16
C ILE A 37 9.49 -0.69 -6.72
N LEU A 38 8.48 -0.25 -6.00
CA LEU A 38 7.41 -1.10 -5.51
C LEU A 38 6.18 -0.86 -6.36
N GLN A 39 5.96 -1.75 -7.31
CA GLN A 39 4.79 -1.65 -8.18
C GLN A 39 3.60 -2.28 -7.48
N LEU A 40 2.49 -1.58 -7.44
CA LEU A 40 1.30 -2.01 -6.72
C LEU A 40 0.09 -2.07 -7.63
N ASP A 41 -0.63 -3.18 -7.54
CA ASP A 41 -1.96 -3.33 -8.11
C ASP A 41 -2.74 -4.20 -7.12
N THR A 42 -3.40 -3.57 -6.16
CA THR A 42 -3.96 -4.30 -5.03
C THR A 42 -5.30 -3.72 -4.58
N PRO A 43 -6.25 -4.60 -4.23
CA PRO A 43 -7.50 -4.16 -3.60
C PRO A 43 -7.35 -3.90 -2.10
N GLY A 44 -6.19 -4.22 -1.52
CA GLY A 44 -5.97 -4.16 -0.09
C GLY A 44 -5.69 -5.52 0.49
N GLY A 45 -5.91 -5.67 1.78
CA GLY A 45 -5.68 -6.96 2.44
C GLY A 45 -5.55 -6.80 3.94
N LEU A 46 -4.67 -7.60 4.54
CA LEU A 46 -4.56 -7.70 5.99
C LEU A 46 -3.88 -6.49 6.59
N VAL A 47 -4.45 -5.97 7.66
CA VAL A 47 -3.91 -4.79 8.34
C VAL A 47 -2.54 -5.09 8.96
N THR A 48 -2.36 -6.28 9.54
CA THR A 48 -1.07 -6.63 10.14
C THR A 48 0.04 -6.63 9.11
N SER A 49 -0.21 -7.21 7.94
CA SER A 49 0.78 -7.22 6.85
C SER A 49 1.05 -5.81 6.33
N MET A 50 -0.01 -5.00 6.19
CA MET A 50 0.14 -3.61 5.79
C MET A 50 1.06 -2.86 6.75
N ARG A 51 0.85 -3.05 8.05
CA ARG A 51 1.67 -2.35 9.05
C ARG A 51 3.13 -2.78 8.98
N GLU A 52 3.38 -4.08 8.77
CA GLU A 52 4.74 -4.55 8.62
C GLU A 52 5.41 -3.94 7.39
N MET A 53 4.68 -3.89 6.28
CA MET A 53 5.22 -3.31 5.05
C MET A 53 5.53 -1.83 5.22
N ILE A 54 4.64 -1.09 5.85
CA ILE A 54 4.86 0.34 6.11
C ILE A 54 6.08 0.53 7.00
N ALA A 55 6.19 -0.26 8.06
CA ALA A 55 7.33 -0.16 8.96
C ALA A 55 8.64 -0.43 8.23
N ASP A 56 8.66 -1.44 7.37
CA ASP A 56 9.85 -1.78 6.59
C ASP A 56 10.22 -0.65 5.62
N ILE A 57 9.23 -0.05 4.97
CA ILE A 57 9.47 1.07 4.06
C ILE A 57 10.07 2.26 4.81
N LEU A 58 9.47 2.61 5.94
CA LEU A 58 9.92 3.75 6.72
C LEU A 58 11.32 3.55 7.29
N ALA A 59 11.69 2.31 7.56
CA ALA A 59 13.02 1.99 8.10
C ALA A 59 14.06 1.73 7.00
N SER A 60 13.68 1.76 5.74
CA SER A 60 14.57 1.38 4.65
C SER A 60 15.67 2.41 4.45
N PRO A 61 16.95 1.97 4.35
CA PRO A 61 18.03 2.87 3.96
C PRO A 61 18.02 3.18 2.45
N VAL A 62 17.23 2.44 1.67
CA VAL A 62 17.13 2.63 0.23
C VAL A 62 15.81 3.33 -0.06
N PRO A 63 15.80 4.39 -0.87
CA PRO A 63 14.53 5.04 -1.22
C PRO A 63 13.57 4.07 -1.88
N VAL A 64 12.30 4.13 -1.49
CA VAL A 64 11.25 3.29 -2.07
C VAL A 64 10.34 4.17 -2.91
N ILE A 65 10.20 3.80 -4.17
CA ILE A 65 9.32 4.48 -5.11
C ILE A 65 8.09 3.59 -5.30
N GLY A 66 6.95 4.06 -4.81
CA GLY A 66 5.69 3.37 -5.01
C GLY A 66 5.13 3.73 -6.38
N TYR A 67 4.65 2.74 -7.11
CA TYR A 67 4.17 2.95 -8.46
C TYR A 67 2.92 2.12 -8.69
N VAL A 68 1.79 2.78 -8.86
CA VAL A 68 0.53 2.08 -9.13
C VAL A 68 0.48 1.78 -10.61
N ALA A 69 0.55 0.52 -10.96
CA ALA A 69 0.64 0.03 -12.34
C ALA A 69 0.28 -1.45 -12.37
N PRO A 70 -0.07 -1.99 -13.51
CA PRO A 70 -0.11 -1.36 -14.83
C PRO A 70 -1.31 -0.43 -14.98
N ALA A 71 -1.47 0.13 -16.19
CA ALA A 71 -2.61 0.98 -16.50
C ALA A 71 -3.90 0.25 -16.13
N GLY A 72 -4.82 0.96 -15.49
CA GLY A 72 -6.06 0.37 -15.01
C GLY A 72 -5.98 -0.28 -13.65
N GLY A 73 -4.77 -0.40 -13.09
CA GLY A 73 -4.60 -0.96 -11.75
C GLY A 73 -5.02 -0.01 -10.65
N HIS A 74 -4.90 -0.47 -9.41
CA HIS A 74 -5.30 0.37 -8.30
C HIS A 74 -4.50 0.03 -7.04
N ALA A 75 -4.42 1.03 -6.17
CA ALA A 75 -3.93 0.87 -4.81
C ALA A 75 -5.06 1.28 -3.88
N ALA A 76 -5.85 0.30 -3.48
CA ALA A 76 -7.07 0.55 -2.71
C ALA A 76 -6.90 0.06 -1.29
N SER A 77 -7.63 0.65 -0.37
CA SER A 77 -7.66 0.25 1.03
C SER A 77 -6.23 0.22 1.59
N ALA A 78 -5.74 -0.94 2.07
CA ALA A 78 -4.38 -1.05 2.61
C ALA A 78 -3.33 -0.57 1.61
N GLY A 79 -3.55 -0.77 0.30
CA GLY A 79 -2.63 -0.31 -0.72
C GLY A 79 -2.44 1.20 -0.72
N THR A 80 -3.49 1.95 -0.39
CA THR A 80 -3.41 3.40 -0.30
C THR A 80 -2.40 3.82 0.76
N TYR A 81 -2.48 3.22 1.93
CA TYR A 81 -1.58 3.55 3.04
C TYR A 81 -0.15 3.13 2.74
N ILE A 82 0.03 1.98 2.11
CA ILE A 82 1.36 1.54 1.71
C ILE A 82 1.96 2.55 0.73
N LEU A 83 1.19 2.98 -0.26
CA LEU A 83 1.68 3.95 -1.23
C LEU A 83 2.08 5.25 -0.55
N TYR A 84 1.28 5.72 0.40
CA TYR A 84 1.59 6.95 1.12
C TYR A 84 2.86 6.85 1.96
N SER A 85 3.26 5.64 2.35
CA SER A 85 4.47 5.45 3.15
C SER A 85 5.74 5.48 2.30
N THR A 86 5.62 5.38 0.99
CA THR A 86 6.80 5.39 0.12
C THR A 86 7.41 6.78 0.04
N HIS A 87 8.68 6.83 -0.32
CA HIS A 87 9.41 8.09 -0.38
C HIS A 87 8.99 8.92 -1.59
N VAL A 88 8.64 8.25 -2.68
CA VAL A 88 8.10 8.88 -3.89
C VAL A 88 6.96 8.01 -4.37
N ALA A 89 5.87 8.61 -4.77
CA ALA A 89 4.72 7.87 -5.29
C ALA A 89 4.40 8.32 -6.70
N ALA A 90 4.10 7.36 -7.56
CA ALA A 90 3.75 7.62 -8.94
C ALA A 90 2.59 6.71 -9.35
N MET A 91 1.88 7.10 -10.38
CA MET A 91 0.72 6.33 -10.86
C MET A 91 0.74 6.29 -12.37
N ALA A 92 0.60 5.09 -12.93
CA ALA A 92 0.44 4.95 -14.37
C ALA A 92 -0.91 5.52 -14.81
N PRO A 93 -1.06 5.88 -16.08
CA PRO A 93 -2.33 6.39 -16.57
C PRO A 93 -3.48 5.42 -16.30
N GLY A 94 -4.61 5.96 -15.92
CA GLY A 94 -5.82 5.18 -15.71
C GLY A 94 -5.83 4.36 -14.42
N THR A 95 -4.87 4.57 -13.52
CA THR A 95 -4.87 3.88 -12.24
C THR A 95 -5.66 4.68 -11.22
N ASN A 96 -6.04 4.00 -10.14
CA ASN A 96 -6.83 4.59 -9.08
C ASN A 96 -6.14 4.44 -7.74
N LEU A 97 -6.35 5.42 -6.89
CA LEU A 97 -5.84 5.43 -5.53
C LEU A 97 -7.00 5.75 -4.61
N GLY A 98 -7.18 4.98 -3.55
CA GLY A 98 -8.18 5.33 -2.57
C GLY A 98 -9.02 4.18 -2.10
N ALA A 99 -10.28 4.52 -1.72
CA ALA A 99 -11.19 3.57 -1.05
C ALA A 99 -10.59 3.07 0.26
N ALA A 100 -9.83 3.93 0.94
CA ALA A 100 -9.14 3.60 2.17
C ALA A 100 -9.85 4.20 3.36
N THR A 101 -11.16 4.12 3.35
CA THR A 101 -11.96 4.63 4.48
C THR A 101 -11.66 3.79 5.70
N PRO A 102 -11.26 4.40 6.81
CA PRO A 102 -11.05 3.64 8.04
C PRO A 102 -12.36 2.98 8.48
N VAL A 103 -12.24 1.75 8.93
CA VAL A 103 -13.39 1.00 9.40
C VAL A 103 -13.15 0.56 10.84
N GLU A 104 -14.23 0.32 11.55
CA GLU A 104 -14.13 -0.22 12.89
C GLU A 104 -13.77 -1.69 12.82
N ILE A 105 -12.74 -2.04 13.53
CA ILE A 105 -12.31 -3.43 13.62
C ILE A 105 -12.06 -3.72 15.09
N GLY A 106 -12.74 -4.72 15.60
CA GLY A 106 -12.54 -5.11 16.98
C GLY A 106 -12.94 -4.02 17.98
N GLY A 107 -13.94 -3.25 17.67
CA GLY A 107 -14.46 -2.24 18.55
C GLY A 107 -13.77 -0.88 18.47
N LEU A 108 -12.88 -0.71 17.53
CA LEU A 108 -12.26 0.59 17.34
C LEU A 108 -13.29 1.58 16.81
N PRO A 109 -13.31 2.80 17.35
CA PRO A 109 -14.29 3.78 16.88
C PRO A 109 -13.94 4.27 15.48
N SER A 110 -14.99 4.66 14.77
CA SER A 110 -14.80 5.31 13.47
C SER A 110 -14.21 6.69 13.69
N LEU A 111 -13.42 7.12 12.71
CA LEU A 111 -12.88 8.46 12.78
C LEU A 111 -13.97 9.48 12.57
N PRO A 112 -13.87 10.64 13.22
CA PRO A 112 -14.83 11.72 12.97
C PRO A 112 -14.84 12.08 11.49
N GLY A 113 -16.05 12.27 10.96
CA GLY A 113 -16.22 12.55 9.54
C GLY A 113 -16.22 11.32 8.66
N GLY A 114 -15.88 10.23 9.21
CA GLY A 114 -15.97 8.97 8.47
C GLY A 114 -17.37 8.46 8.42
N GLU A 115 -18.19 8.77 8.75
CA GLU A 115 -19.36 8.49 8.78
C GLU A 115 -20.15 7.71 8.72
N LYS A 116 -20.70 7.51 9.27
CA LYS A 116 -21.43 6.81 9.41
C LYS A 116 -22.43 6.50 8.73
N ASP A 117 -22.32 6.41 8.28
CA ASP A 117 -22.94 6.05 7.64
C ASP A 117 -23.63 5.58 7.64
N ASP A 118 -23.95 5.51 7.49
CA ASP A 118 -24.38 5.06 7.32
C ASP A 118 -24.92 4.62 7.52
N LYS A 119 -25.27 4.64 7.47
CA LYS A 119 -25.63 4.31 7.50
C LYS A 119 -25.77 3.84 7.43
N ASP A 120 -25.88 3.57 7.21
CA ASP A 120 -25.66 3.25 6.93
C ASP A 120 -25.71 2.87 6.70
N THR A 121 -26.00 2.84 6.63
CA THR A 121 -25.95 2.56 6.14
C THR A 121 -25.66 2.14 5.61
N GLY A 122 -25.59 1.87 5.49
CA GLY A 122 -25.25 1.55 4.79
C GLY A 122 -25.03 1.65 4.29
N LYS A 123 -25.18 1.98 3.85
CA LYS A 123 -24.77 2.33 3.27
C LYS A 123 -24.13 2.39 3.11
N PRO A 124 -24.22 2.28 2.89
CA PRO A 124 -23.48 2.50 2.56
C PRO A 124 -23.03 2.76 2.40
N ALA A 125 -23.00 2.86 2.34
CA ALA A 125 -22.46 3.15 2.30
C ALA A 125 -22.24 3.44 2.13
N GLY A 126 -22.49 3.54 1.90
CA GLY A 126 -22.22 3.84 1.76
C GLY A 126 -22.40 4.18 1.70
N ASP A 127 -22.59 4.35 1.32
CA ASP A 127 -22.77 4.67 1.21
C ASP A 127 -22.82 4.91 1.04
N PRO A 128 -23.09 5.06 0.81
CA PRO A 128 -23.23 5.23 0.43
C PRO A 128 -23.16 5.37 0.21
#